data_394b2f679092f39bc320028d6a03d72b
#
_entry.id   394b2f679092f39bc320028d6a03d72b
#
_cell.length_a   1.000
_cell.length_b   1.000
_cell.length_c   1.000
_cell.angle_alpha   90.00
_cell.angle_beta   90.00
_cell.angle_gamma   90.00
#
_symmetry.space_group_name_H-M   'P 1'
#
loop_
_entity.id
_entity.type
_entity.pdbx_description
1 polymer ?
#
loop_
_entity_poly.entity_id
_entity_poly.type
_entity_poly.pdbx_seq_one_letter_code
_entity_poly.pdbx_strand_id
1 'polypeptide(L)'
;MKSPYILGNHIPFEVNDDELEVTINNNEVHFCYHGMHNRTIDDRFELFRTPFNFEAQAQLLGDGFQMLAQTTGTRDQVTDIGRCPDNNPQYRLYSQHAPKRYYNYLVIEESQGYTLFGFTSCRRFAGYFELEQTGNHWHVVAYLDGEQTEIQDWETNTLESVVLLEGESLSELYAEFAQHIAIHHPIRAGVRQNAPVGWCSWYAYYADVSQQNILANVEQMQGSLESLEWVLLDDGYQAFMGDWLTPSDKFSGGVKQLIAQIRASGKKPAIWLAPFIAQPESEIFRKHPEWFVRHEDGTLLKAEDITYGGWRCTPWYILDTSNPEVQEHLTHVVKTMREEWGVELFKLDANYWGTLKGQRYQKGITGVEAYRLGMEAIAQGAGDAWLLGCNAPMWPSLGLVDAMRVSDDVERHAHRFEQIAKETFYRSWQHRKLWQIDPDCATFTSLPNQGAQRQEYEFHRNVLLACGGLLLSGDPLPEITPFAKSCLAKLMVRQKHNQNAAKFTAFSLNHAFLKLTEKNDLHCLFNYDGQQDKEFTLISDTPVHWYDYWTQERLSDEPCQLFVTQLNPGLNAKAIVTA
;
A
#
# COMPACT_ATOMS: atom_id res chain seq x y z
N MET A 1 41.06 -3.66 -6.61
CA MET A 1 39.68 -3.84 -7.07
C MET A 1 39.37 -5.32 -7.04
N LYS A 2 38.34 -5.74 -6.33
CA LYS A 2 37.84 -7.11 -6.42
C LYS A 2 37.32 -7.32 -7.85
N SER A 3 37.37 -8.54 -8.38
CA SER A 3 36.76 -8.85 -9.66
C SER A 3 35.23 -8.59 -9.53
N PRO A 4 34.58 -8.04 -10.56
CA PRO A 4 33.12 -7.82 -10.51
C PRO A 4 32.40 -9.14 -10.26
N TYR A 5 31.35 -9.08 -9.46
CA TYR A 5 30.41 -10.19 -9.30
C TYR A 5 29.49 -10.25 -10.53
N ILE A 6 28.90 -11.40 -10.80
CA ILE A 6 27.95 -11.58 -11.91
C ILE A 6 26.64 -12.09 -11.33
N LEU A 7 25.55 -11.37 -11.60
CA LEU A 7 24.18 -11.78 -11.32
C LEU A 7 23.48 -12.27 -12.59
N GLY A 8 22.65 -13.28 -12.43
CA GLY A 8 21.96 -13.90 -13.58
C GLY A 8 22.96 -14.41 -14.60
N ASN A 9 22.65 -14.23 -15.87
CA ASN A 9 23.49 -14.70 -16.95
C ASN A 9 24.56 -13.69 -17.37
N HIS A 10 24.43 -12.38 -17.09
CA HIS A 10 25.29 -11.38 -17.72
C HIS A 10 25.49 -10.05 -16.97
N ILE A 11 24.85 -9.75 -15.87
CA ILE A 11 24.92 -8.41 -15.26
C ILE A 11 26.05 -8.33 -14.26
N PRO A 12 27.14 -7.60 -14.55
CA PRO A 12 28.20 -7.37 -13.60
C PRO A 12 27.77 -6.35 -12.55
N PHE A 13 28.15 -6.56 -11.29
CA PHE A 13 28.03 -5.55 -10.25
C PHE A 13 29.31 -5.46 -9.42
N GLU A 14 29.53 -4.32 -8.84
CA GLU A 14 30.70 -4.01 -8.04
C GLU A 14 30.29 -3.70 -6.60
N VAL A 15 31.03 -4.22 -5.66
CA VAL A 15 30.93 -3.89 -4.24
C VAL A 15 32.21 -3.17 -3.85
N ASN A 16 32.09 -1.90 -3.50
CA ASN A 16 33.25 -1.04 -3.21
C ASN A 16 33.73 -1.16 -1.77
N ASP A 17 32.98 -1.82 -0.92
CA ASP A 17 33.29 -1.99 0.49
C ASP A 17 33.98 -3.35 0.75
N ASP A 18 35.20 -3.31 1.23
CA ASP A 18 35.99 -4.52 1.49
C ASP A 18 35.54 -5.28 2.75
N GLU A 19 34.79 -4.64 3.64
CA GLU A 19 34.23 -5.24 4.86
C GLU A 19 32.87 -5.90 4.63
N LEU A 20 32.32 -5.77 3.42
CA LEU A 20 31.10 -6.50 3.01
C LEU A 20 31.48 -7.87 2.41
N GLU A 21 30.98 -8.91 3.02
CA GLU A 21 30.94 -10.25 2.43
C GLU A 21 29.66 -10.40 1.59
N VAL A 22 29.83 -10.92 0.38
CA VAL A 22 28.75 -11.10 -0.60
C VAL A 22 28.56 -12.57 -0.88
N THR A 23 27.33 -13.04 -0.73
CA THR A 23 26.91 -14.38 -1.13
C THR A 23 25.79 -14.28 -2.16
N ILE A 24 25.87 -15.06 -3.25
CA ILE A 24 24.86 -15.08 -4.31
C ILE A 24 24.18 -16.44 -4.35
N ASN A 25 22.86 -16.45 -4.22
CA ASN A 25 22.04 -17.64 -4.32
C ASN A 25 20.79 -17.35 -5.17
N ASN A 26 20.59 -18.09 -6.26
CA ASN A 26 19.38 -17.97 -7.11
C ASN A 26 19.04 -16.53 -7.53
N ASN A 27 20.00 -15.79 -8.08
CA ASN A 27 19.88 -14.39 -8.48
C ASN A 27 19.67 -13.40 -7.31
N GLU A 28 19.73 -13.85 -6.07
CA GLU A 28 19.64 -13.02 -4.88
C GLU A 28 21.02 -12.80 -4.27
N VAL A 29 21.31 -11.55 -3.95
CA VAL A 29 22.55 -11.12 -3.32
C VAL A 29 22.30 -10.86 -1.85
N HIS A 30 23.06 -11.53 -1.01
CA HIS A 30 23.06 -11.35 0.44
C HIS A 30 24.32 -10.64 0.86
N PHE A 31 24.18 -9.68 1.75
CA PHE A 31 25.27 -8.89 2.28
C PHE A 31 25.43 -9.13 3.78
N CYS A 32 26.66 -9.42 4.21
CA CYS A 32 27.04 -9.49 5.60
C CYS A 32 28.20 -8.53 5.88
N TYR A 33 28.12 -7.80 6.98
CA TYR A 33 29.24 -7.00 7.45
C TYR A 33 30.13 -7.84 8.35
N HIS A 34 31.43 -7.89 8.01
CA HIS A 34 32.47 -8.58 8.75
C HIS A 34 33.63 -7.63 9.06
N GLY A 35 33.33 -6.44 9.51
CA GLY A 35 34.37 -5.47 9.86
C GLY A 35 35.10 -5.83 11.14
N MET A 36 36.35 -5.34 11.25
CA MET A 36 37.18 -5.47 12.46
C MET A 36 36.94 -4.34 13.47
N HIS A 37 36.03 -3.43 13.18
CA HIS A 37 35.70 -2.26 13.99
C HIS A 37 34.21 -1.96 13.94
N ASN A 38 33.68 -1.36 15.00
CA ASN A 38 32.34 -0.78 14.97
C ASN A 38 32.26 0.24 13.84
N ARG A 39 31.13 0.22 13.12
CA ARG A 39 30.90 1.08 11.98
C ARG A 39 29.55 1.74 12.03
N THR A 40 29.52 3.04 11.78
CA THR A 40 28.28 3.77 11.56
C THR A 40 27.81 3.56 10.14
N ILE A 41 26.55 3.13 9.98
CA ILE A 41 25.86 3.04 8.69
C ILE A 41 25.11 4.34 8.51
N ASP A 42 25.51 5.12 7.51
CA ASP A 42 24.89 6.40 7.20
C ASP A 42 23.59 6.25 6.38
N ASP A 43 22.95 7.37 6.07
CA ASP A 43 21.67 7.38 5.32
C ASP A 43 21.85 7.05 3.82
N ARG A 44 23.09 6.85 3.36
CA ARG A 44 23.43 6.53 1.98
C ARG A 44 24.54 5.49 1.92
N PHE A 45 24.29 4.36 2.59
CA PHE A 45 25.25 3.26 2.63
C PHE A 45 25.16 2.41 1.37
N GLU A 46 26.19 2.49 0.50
CA GLU A 46 26.22 1.75 -0.77
C GLU A 46 26.44 0.25 -0.53
N LEU A 47 25.51 -0.58 -1.05
CA LEU A 47 25.68 -2.03 -1.09
C LEU A 47 26.43 -2.47 -2.35
N PHE A 48 25.97 -2.01 -3.51
CA PHE A 48 26.60 -2.32 -4.79
C PHE A 48 26.19 -1.31 -5.87
N ARG A 49 26.93 -1.32 -6.98
CA ARG A 49 26.61 -0.60 -8.19
C ARG A 49 26.69 -1.49 -9.42
N THR A 50 25.78 -1.28 -10.36
CA THR A 50 25.71 -2.02 -11.61
C THR A 50 25.73 -1.04 -12.78
N PRO A 51 26.69 -1.17 -13.75
CA PRO A 51 26.61 -0.42 -14.99
C PRO A 51 25.34 -0.80 -15.76
N PHE A 52 24.61 0.19 -16.24
CA PHE A 52 23.35 -0.03 -16.97
C PHE A 52 23.25 0.89 -18.18
N ASN A 53 22.97 0.31 -19.33
CA ASN A 53 22.82 1.03 -20.60
C ASN A 53 21.34 1.25 -20.88
N PHE A 54 20.79 2.36 -20.42
CA PHE A 54 19.39 2.71 -20.66
C PHE A 54 19.11 3.00 -22.13
N GLU A 55 18.07 2.38 -22.67
CA GLU A 55 17.47 2.84 -23.92
C GLU A 55 16.91 4.27 -23.73
N ALA A 56 16.90 5.07 -24.80
CA ALA A 56 16.45 6.47 -24.73
C ALA A 56 14.98 6.63 -24.28
N GLN A 57 14.15 5.61 -24.52
CA GLN A 57 12.73 5.60 -24.19
C GLN A 57 12.39 4.66 -23.03
N ALA A 58 13.41 4.07 -22.36
CA ALA A 58 13.20 3.17 -21.23
C ALA A 58 12.30 3.85 -20.17
N GLN A 59 11.22 3.16 -19.81
CA GLN A 59 10.31 3.61 -18.77
C GLN A 59 10.72 3.03 -17.43
N LEU A 60 10.63 3.82 -16.38
CA LEU A 60 10.99 3.47 -15.03
C LEU A 60 9.74 3.38 -14.17
N LEU A 61 9.73 2.43 -13.24
CA LEU A 61 8.76 2.36 -12.17
C LEU A 61 9.47 2.02 -10.86
N GLY A 62 9.43 2.92 -9.90
CA GLY A 62 9.92 2.72 -8.54
C GLY A 62 8.83 2.89 -7.51
N ASP A 63 8.93 2.14 -6.41
CA ASP A 63 8.04 2.33 -5.28
C ASP A 63 8.54 3.47 -4.38
N GLY A 64 7.71 3.89 -3.44
CA GLY A 64 8.07 4.81 -2.38
C GLY A 64 8.32 4.08 -1.06
N PHE A 65 8.94 4.77 -0.12
CA PHE A 65 9.08 4.27 1.24
C PHE A 65 7.71 4.10 1.90
N GLN A 66 6.83 5.10 1.72
CA GLN A 66 5.49 5.11 2.29
C GLN A 66 4.41 5.06 1.20
N MET A 67 3.19 4.72 1.60
CA MET A 67 2.04 4.45 0.74
C MET A 67 1.78 5.52 -0.34
N LEU A 68 1.97 6.81 -0.02
CA LEU A 68 1.62 7.95 -0.88
C LEU A 68 2.67 8.26 -1.95
N ALA A 69 3.81 7.55 -1.98
CA ALA A 69 4.90 7.81 -2.90
C ALA A 69 5.09 6.67 -3.90
N GLN A 70 5.16 7.02 -5.17
CA GLN A 70 5.60 6.17 -6.29
C GLN A 70 6.20 7.07 -7.37
N THR A 71 7.08 6.52 -8.19
CA THR A 71 7.78 7.29 -9.21
C THR A 71 7.84 6.52 -10.53
N THR A 72 7.55 7.20 -11.63
CA THR A 72 7.62 6.67 -12.99
C THR A 72 8.31 7.67 -13.93
N GLY A 73 8.21 7.44 -15.23
CA GLY A 73 8.79 8.28 -16.27
C GLY A 73 10.04 7.67 -16.87
N THR A 74 10.89 8.50 -17.43
CA THR A 74 12.19 8.08 -17.97
C THR A 74 13.32 8.56 -17.07
N ARG A 75 14.52 8.05 -17.33
CA ARG A 75 15.73 8.53 -16.63
C ARG A 75 15.86 10.05 -16.64
N ASP A 76 15.52 10.68 -17.77
CA ASP A 76 15.71 12.12 -17.98
C ASP A 76 14.45 12.94 -17.63
N GLN A 77 13.28 12.29 -17.50
CA GLN A 77 12.01 12.93 -17.16
C GLN A 77 11.28 12.09 -16.11
N VAL A 78 11.65 12.28 -14.86
CA VAL A 78 11.05 11.60 -13.72
C VAL A 78 9.69 12.22 -13.40
N THR A 79 8.68 11.38 -13.15
CA THR A 79 7.32 11.77 -12.81
C THR A 79 6.88 11.11 -11.51
N ASP A 80 6.52 11.92 -10.52
CA ASP A 80 5.90 11.39 -9.30
C ASP A 80 4.43 11.05 -9.55
N ILE A 81 4.00 9.90 -9.03
CA ILE A 81 2.60 9.49 -8.99
C ILE A 81 2.08 9.88 -7.60
N GLY A 82 0.92 10.48 -7.54
CA GLY A 82 0.42 10.98 -6.28
C GLY A 82 0.99 12.33 -5.87
N ARG A 83 0.54 12.83 -4.73
CA ARG A 83 0.79 14.20 -4.27
C ARG A 83 1.87 14.32 -3.20
N CYS A 84 2.31 13.21 -2.63
CA CYS A 84 3.22 13.20 -1.48
C CYS A 84 4.43 12.29 -1.73
N PRO A 85 5.31 12.63 -2.71
CA PRO A 85 6.56 11.89 -2.86
C PRO A 85 7.41 11.98 -1.59
N ASP A 86 8.27 11.01 -1.36
CA ASP A 86 9.07 10.88 -0.14
C ASP A 86 9.96 12.11 0.14
N ASN A 87 10.38 12.83 -0.90
CA ASN A 87 11.12 14.09 -0.78
C ASN A 87 10.22 15.35 -0.76
N ASN A 88 8.90 15.19 -0.65
CA ASN A 88 7.98 16.32 -0.51
C ASN A 88 8.34 17.17 0.71
N PRO A 89 8.23 18.51 0.64
CA PRO A 89 8.50 19.41 1.77
C PRO A 89 7.77 19.07 3.06
N GLN A 90 6.66 18.37 2.99
CA GLN A 90 5.92 17.90 4.16
C GLN A 90 6.46 16.60 4.73
N TYR A 91 6.78 15.60 3.88
CA TYR A 91 7.25 14.27 4.34
C TYR A 91 8.75 14.22 4.62
N ARG A 92 9.58 14.82 3.79
CA ARG A 92 11.01 15.08 4.04
C ARG A 92 11.86 13.86 4.42
N LEU A 93 11.57 12.67 3.86
CA LEU A 93 12.40 11.50 4.12
C LEU A 93 13.83 11.72 3.65
N TYR A 94 13.97 12.46 2.55
CA TYR A 94 15.26 12.90 2.06
C TYR A 94 15.14 14.28 1.39
N SER A 95 16.27 14.93 1.11
CA SER A 95 16.29 16.28 0.56
C SER A 95 15.69 16.33 -0.85
N GLN A 96 14.90 17.37 -1.15
CA GLN A 96 14.40 17.65 -2.51
C GLN A 96 15.51 17.83 -3.54
N HIS A 97 16.73 18.18 -3.11
CA HIS A 97 17.89 18.40 -3.98
C HIS A 97 18.78 17.15 -4.11
N ALA A 98 18.49 16.09 -3.38
CA ALA A 98 19.18 14.80 -3.50
C ALA A 98 18.71 14.06 -4.77
N PRO A 99 19.53 13.13 -5.29
CA PRO A 99 19.09 12.22 -6.33
C PRO A 99 17.78 11.54 -5.98
N LYS A 100 16.96 11.23 -7.01
CA LYS A 100 15.68 10.55 -6.79
C LYS A 100 15.92 9.15 -6.27
N ARG A 101 15.26 8.81 -5.16
CA ARG A 101 15.30 7.47 -4.56
C ARG A 101 14.12 6.65 -5.06
N TYR A 102 14.41 5.44 -5.54
CA TYR A 102 13.43 4.40 -5.86
C TYR A 102 13.48 3.38 -4.73
N TYR A 103 12.59 3.56 -3.73
CA TYR A 103 12.55 2.64 -2.59
C TYR A 103 12.02 1.28 -3.01
N ASN A 104 12.40 0.24 -2.29
CA ASN A 104 11.91 -1.13 -2.35
C ASN A 104 12.26 -1.85 -3.65
N TYR A 105 11.90 -1.34 -4.81
CA TYR A 105 12.25 -1.89 -6.12
C TYR A 105 12.28 -0.81 -7.21
N LEU A 106 13.03 -1.11 -8.24
CA LEU A 106 13.08 -0.37 -9.50
C LEU A 106 12.87 -1.33 -10.66
N VAL A 107 11.86 -1.09 -11.49
CA VAL A 107 11.64 -1.81 -12.74
C VAL A 107 11.93 -0.88 -13.90
N ILE A 108 12.65 -1.40 -14.88
CA ILE A 108 13.00 -0.71 -16.13
C ILE A 108 12.35 -1.48 -17.28
N GLU A 109 11.46 -0.80 -18.02
CA GLU A 109 10.82 -1.31 -19.23
C GLU A 109 11.60 -0.83 -20.44
N GLU A 110 12.11 -1.76 -21.24
CA GLU A 110 12.85 -1.52 -22.47
C GLU A 110 12.19 -2.24 -23.66
N SER A 111 12.69 -2.03 -24.86
CA SER A 111 12.10 -2.59 -26.09
C SER A 111 12.10 -4.13 -26.13
N GLN A 112 13.00 -4.78 -25.38
CA GLN A 112 13.18 -6.23 -25.35
C GLN A 112 12.64 -6.91 -24.08
N GLY A 113 12.05 -6.15 -23.15
CA GLY A 113 11.52 -6.70 -21.92
C GLY A 113 11.74 -5.79 -20.70
N TYR A 114 11.92 -6.42 -19.55
CA TYR A 114 11.99 -5.74 -18.26
C TYR A 114 13.20 -6.18 -17.46
N THR A 115 13.80 -5.24 -16.74
CA THR A 115 14.81 -5.50 -15.70
C THR A 115 14.26 -5.03 -14.36
N LEU A 116 14.28 -5.88 -13.34
CA LEU A 116 13.81 -5.57 -11.98
C LEU A 116 14.98 -5.68 -10.99
N PHE A 117 15.24 -4.60 -10.28
CA PHE A 117 16.07 -4.55 -9.08
C PHE A 117 15.14 -4.48 -7.87
N GLY A 118 15.27 -5.39 -6.91
CA GLY A 118 14.32 -5.41 -5.79
C GLY A 118 14.96 -5.85 -4.47
N PHE A 119 14.68 -5.10 -3.39
CA PHE A 119 14.99 -5.54 -2.04
C PHE A 119 14.03 -6.65 -1.63
N THR A 120 14.57 -7.80 -1.29
CA THR A 120 13.81 -8.98 -0.88
C THR A 120 13.57 -9.03 0.62
N SER A 121 14.31 -8.24 1.38
CA SER A 121 14.13 -8.08 2.82
C SER A 121 14.08 -6.61 3.24
N CYS A 122 13.48 -6.35 4.39
CA CYS A 122 13.45 -5.07 5.09
C CYS A 122 13.22 -5.35 6.58
N ARG A 123 14.27 -5.78 7.26
CA ARG A 123 14.19 -6.13 8.69
C ARG A 123 14.73 -5.03 9.57
N ARG A 124 15.83 -4.43 9.15
CA ARG A 124 16.55 -3.41 9.89
C ARG A 124 16.63 -2.10 9.13
N PHE A 125 16.87 -2.15 7.82
CA PHE A 125 17.13 -0.98 7.00
C PHE A 125 16.12 -0.86 5.86
N ALA A 126 15.73 0.37 5.53
CA ALA A 126 15.06 0.65 4.27
C ALA A 126 16.08 0.65 3.13
N GLY A 127 15.78 -0.08 2.06
CA GLY A 127 16.61 -0.12 0.87
C GLY A 127 16.02 0.72 -0.27
N TYR A 128 16.89 1.33 -1.06
CA TYR A 128 16.50 2.11 -2.23
C TYR A 128 17.56 2.08 -3.33
N PHE A 129 17.16 2.47 -4.53
CA PHE A 129 18.04 2.58 -5.69
C PHE A 129 18.13 4.05 -6.12
N GLU A 130 19.31 4.43 -6.61
CA GLU A 130 19.56 5.72 -7.28
C GLU A 130 20.16 5.43 -8.67
N LEU A 131 19.93 6.36 -9.61
CA LEU A 131 20.58 6.36 -10.91
C LEU A 131 21.72 7.35 -10.87
N GLU A 132 22.95 6.87 -11.08
CA GLU A 132 24.14 7.70 -11.05
C GLU A 132 24.87 7.71 -12.37
N GLN A 133 25.39 8.87 -12.77
CA GLN A 133 26.20 9.02 -13.97
C GLN A 133 27.66 9.25 -13.60
N THR A 134 28.54 8.41 -14.13
CA THR A 134 29.99 8.58 -14.02
C THR A 134 30.57 8.70 -15.43
N GLY A 135 30.96 9.90 -15.81
CA GLY A 135 31.36 10.21 -17.20
C GLY A 135 30.20 9.98 -18.15
N ASN A 136 30.35 9.06 -19.09
CA ASN A 136 29.31 8.69 -20.07
C ASN A 136 28.54 7.41 -19.68
N HIS A 137 28.82 6.85 -18.52
CA HIS A 137 28.22 5.59 -18.08
C HIS A 137 27.21 5.83 -16.95
N TRP A 138 26.07 5.17 -17.07
CA TRP A 138 25.06 5.15 -16.02
C TRP A 138 25.19 3.91 -15.15
N HIS A 139 24.83 4.05 -13.89
CA HIS A 139 24.79 2.96 -12.91
C HIS A 139 23.46 2.97 -12.18
N VAL A 140 22.93 1.81 -11.91
CA VAL A 140 21.93 1.58 -10.86
C VAL A 140 22.71 1.25 -9.60
N VAL A 141 22.50 2.03 -8.55
CA VAL A 141 23.23 1.87 -7.28
C VAL A 141 22.23 1.55 -6.17
N ALA A 142 22.47 0.48 -5.44
CA ALA A 142 21.67 0.05 -4.30
C ALA A 142 22.22 0.62 -2.99
N TYR A 143 21.37 1.27 -2.23
CA TYR A 143 21.68 1.89 -0.95
C TYR A 143 20.79 1.38 0.18
N LEU A 144 21.32 1.43 1.40
CA LEU A 144 20.55 1.35 2.63
C LEU A 144 20.44 2.73 3.28
N ASP A 145 19.28 3.03 3.84
CA ASP A 145 19.11 4.14 4.78
C ASP A 145 19.48 3.62 6.18
N GLY A 146 20.71 3.90 6.60
CA GLY A 146 21.27 3.34 7.83
C GLY A 146 20.94 4.11 9.09
N GLU A 147 20.29 5.27 8.98
CA GLU A 147 19.85 6.11 10.11
C GLU A 147 20.95 6.44 11.14
N GLN A 148 22.22 6.50 10.71
CA GLN A 148 23.39 6.67 11.58
C GLN A 148 23.52 5.57 12.66
N THR A 149 23.05 4.37 12.36
CA THR A 149 23.12 3.23 13.27
C THR A 149 24.52 2.66 13.33
N GLU A 150 24.94 2.17 14.48
CA GLU A 150 26.22 1.52 14.66
C GLU A 150 26.09 -0.01 14.52
N ILE A 151 26.91 -0.59 13.63
CA ILE A 151 27.11 -2.03 13.52
C ILE A 151 28.29 -2.42 14.40
N GLN A 152 28.13 -3.42 15.26
CA GLN A 152 29.15 -3.89 16.17
C GLN A 152 30.12 -4.84 15.46
N ASP A 153 31.41 -4.78 15.77
CA ASP A 153 32.48 -5.58 15.16
C ASP A 153 32.43 -7.06 15.51
N TRP A 154 31.82 -7.40 16.63
CA TRP A 154 31.78 -8.76 17.19
C TRP A 154 30.55 -9.59 16.78
N GLU A 155 29.62 -8.99 16.06
CA GLU A 155 28.41 -9.66 15.57
C GLU A 155 28.49 -9.89 14.05
N THR A 156 27.98 -11.04 13.61
CA THR A 156 27.71 -11.25 12.19
C THR A 156 26.46 -10.44 11.84
N ASN A 157 26.66 -9.31 11.17
CA ASN A 157 25.58 -8.42 10.79
C ASN A 157 25.09 -8.74 9.38
N THR A 158 23.99 -9.48 9.28
CA THR A 158 23.26 -9.65 8.02
C THR A 158 22.54 -8.36 7.69
N LEU A 159 22.86 -7.80 6.54
CA LEU A 159 22.17 -6.65 5.96
C LEU A 159 20.99 -7.12 5.10
N GLU A 160 20.33 -6.16 4.42
CA GLU A 160 19.21 -6.50 3.55
C GLU A 160 19.69 -7.19 2.26
N SER A 161 18.81 -8.00 1.67
CA SER A 161 19.08 -8.76 0.46
C SER A 161 18.42 -8.11 -0.76
N VAL A 162 19.05 -8.30 -1.93
CA VAL A 162 18.57 -7.73 -3.22
C VAL A 162 18.54 -8.80 -4.29
N VAL A 163 17.50 -8.79 -5.13
CA VAL A 163 17.41 -9.64 -6.32
C VAL A 163 17.50 -8.78 -7.58
N LEU A 164 18.07 -9.38 -8.63
CA LEU A 164 18.07 -8.82 -9.97
C LEU A 164 17.45 -9.83 -10.93
N LEU A 165 16.37 -9.44 -11.60
CA LEU A 165 15.61 -10.30 -12.52
C LEU A 165 15.46 -9.62 -13.87
N GLU A 166 15.51 -10.42 -14.93
CA GLU A 166 15.28 -10.01 -16.32
C GLU A 166 14.26 -10.93 -16.98
N GLY A 167 13.41 -10.39 -17.85
CA GLY A 167 12.43 -11.19 -18.59
C GLY A 167 11.51 -10.38 -19.48
N GLU A 168 10.79 -11.08 -20.34
CA GLU A 168 9.84 -10.48 -21.30
C GLU A 168 8.45 -10.25 -20.67
N SER A 169 8.15 -10.91 -19.56
CA SER A 169 6.85 -10.85 -18.88
C SER A 169 6.95 -10.18 -17.51
N LEU A 170 6.40 -8.97 -17.42
CA LEU A 170 6.33 -8.21 -16.15
C LEU A 170 5.64 -9.00 -15.04
N SER A 171 4.57 -9.74 -15.37
CA SER A 171 3.82 -10.52 -14.39
C SER A 171 4.59 -11.72 -13.84
N GLU A 172 5.47 -12.31 -14.64
CA GLU A 172 6.35 -13.41 -14.21
C GLU A 172 7.49 -12.88 -13.34
N LEU A 173 8.10 -11.76 -13.71
CA LEU A 173 9.11 -11.11 -12.88
C LEU A 173 8.56 -10.73 -11.49
N TYR A 174 7.38 -10.15 -11.42
CA TYR A 174 6.75 -9.86 -10.13
C TYR A 174 6.38 -11.12 -9.34
N ALA A 175 6.03 -12.21 -10.00
CA ALA A 175 5.75 -13.47 -9.31
C ALA A 175 7.03 -14.07 -8.71
N GLU A 176 8.13 -14.04 -9.44
CA GLU A 176 9.44 -14.48 -8.97
C GLU A 176 9.95 -13.58 -7.84
N PHE A 177 9.88 -12.27 -7.99
CA PHE A 177 10.24 -11.31 -6.94
C PHE A 177 9.48 -11.56 -5.65
N ALA A 178 8.16 -11.77 -5.73
CA ALA A 178 7.36 -12.10 -4.55
C ALA A 178 7.77 -13.42 -3.88
N GLN A 179 8.25 -14.42 -4.62
CA GLN A 179 8.77 -15.66 -4.04
C GLN A 179 10.04 -15.40 -3.23
N HIS A 180 10.96 -14.58 -3.74
CA HIS A 180 12.15 -14.17 -2.98
C HIS A 180 11.79 -13.42 -1.70
N ILE A 181 10.85 -12.47 -1.78
CA ILE A 181 10.36 -11.74 -0.58
C ILE A 181 9.78 -12.71 0.45
N ALA A 182 8.99 -13.71 0.02
CA ALA A 182 8.34 -14.66 0.91
C ALA A 182 9.32 -15.55 1.71
N ILE A 183 10.55 -15.72 1.24
CA ILE A 183 11.62 -16.43 1.98
C ILE A 183 11.98 -15.64 3.24
N HIS A 184 12.06 -14.31 3.14
CA HIS A 184 12.45 -13.43 4.25
C HIS A 184 11.25 -12.97 5.08
N HIS A 185 10.11 -12.77 4.43
CA HIS A 185 8.89 -12.24 5.01
C HIS A 185 7.67 -13.09 4.62
N PRO A 186 7.47 -14.24 5.30
CA PRO A 186 6.30 -15.09 5.04
C PRO A 186 5.00 -14.31 5.21
N ILE A 187 4.08 -14.49 4.27
CA ILE A 187 2.78 -13.82 4.30
C ILE A 187 1.88 -14.32 5.44
N ARG A 188 1.05 -13.43 5.98
CA ARG A 188 0.04 -13.77 6.98
C ARG A 188 -1.10 -14.59 6.36
N ALA A 189 -1.83 -15.33 7.21
CA ALA A 189 -2.89 -16.25 6.77
C ALA A 189 -4.03 -15.55 6.00
N GLY A 190 -4.41 -14.34 6.39
CA GLY A 190 -5.47 -13.55 5.74
C GLY A 190 -5.20 -13.25 4.27
N VAL A 191 -3.93 -13.16 3.86
CA VAL A 191 -3.56 -12.92 2.45
C VAL A 191 -4.13 -13.97 1.50
N ARG A 192 -4.32 -15.20 1.97
CA ARG A 192 -4.86 -16.31 1.18
C ARG A 192 -6.38 -16.49 1.31
N GLN A 193 -7.01 -15.75 2.22
CA GLN A 193 -8.46 -15.78 2.42
C GLN A 193 -9.18 -14.90 1.40
N ASN A 194 -10.51 -14.91 1.46
CA ASN A 194 -11.32 -13.98 0.71
C ASN A 194 -11.19 -12.57 1.29
N ALA A 195 -10.96 -11.59 0.42
CA ALA A 195 -10.83 -10.20 0.81
C ALA A 195 -12.14 -9.69 1.46
N PRO A 196 -12.05 -8.84 2.50
CA PRO A 196 -13.21 -8.19 3.09
C PRO A 196 -14.05 -7.42 2.09
N VAL A 197 -15.37 -7.60 2.16
CA VAL A 197 -16.38 -6.82 1.43
C VAL A 197 -17.32 -6.20 2.45
N GLY A 198 -17.46 -4.87 2.46
CA GLY A 198 -18.21 -4.22 3.52
C GLY A 198 -18.40 -2.72 3.31
N TRP A 199 -18.52 -2.03 4.43
CA TRP A 199 -18.74 -0.60 4.51
C TRP A 199 -17.78 0.05 5.52
N CYS A 200 -17.36 1.29 5.23
CA CYS A 200 -16.47 2.10 6.07
C CYS A 200 -17.11 3.45 6.37
N SER A 201 -17.03 3.90 7.60
CA SER A 201 -17.67 5.13 8.05
C SER A 201 -16.96 6.42 7.61
N TRP A 202 -15.67 6.37 7.27
CA TRP A 202 -14.87 7.58 7.06
C TRP A 202 -15.44 8.50 5.98
N TYR A 203 -15.60 8.00 4.76
CA TYR A 203 -16.04 8.83 3.62
C TYR A 203 -17.53 9.16 3.61
N ALA A 204 -18.31 8.58 4.52
CA ALA A 204 -19.70 8.92 4.73
C ALA A 204 -19.87 10.06 5.75
N TYR A 205 -19.09 10.04 6.83
CA TYR A 205 -19.29 10.95 7.97
C TYR A 205 -18.02 11.61 8.49
N TYR A 206 -16.82 11.19 8.04
CA TYR A 206 -15.54 11.62 8.57
C TYR A 206 -15.51 11.48 10.11
N ALA A 207 -14.79 12.36 10.81
CA ALA A 207 -14.71 12.35 12.27
C ALA A 207 -16.02 12.72 12.99
N ASP A 208 -17.07 13.10 12.25
CA ASP A 208 -18.40 13.40 12.80
C ASP A 208 -19.29 12.18 12.95
N VAL A 209 -18.78 11.00 12.68
CA VAL A 209 -19.49 9.72 12.84
C VAL A 209 -20.03 9.57 14.28
N SER A 210 -21.22 8.99 14.40
CA SER A 210 -21.88 8.66 15.65
C SER A 210 -22.35 7.20 15.67
N GLN A 211 -22.66 6.69 16.86
CA GLN A 211 -23.25 5.36 17.02
C GLN A 211 -24.52 5.21 16.17
N GLN A 212 -25.36 6.23 16.11
CA GLN A 212 -26.61 6.23 15.32
C GLN A 212 -26.31 6.12 13.81
N ASN A 213 -25.29 6.84 13.31
CA ASN A 213 -24.89 6.72 11.90
C ASN A 213 -24.48 5.28 11.57
N ILE A 214 -23.67 4.64 12.41
CA ILE A 214 -23.24 3.25 12.19
C ILE A 214 -24.45 2.32 12.09
N LEU A 215 -25.35 2.36 13.06
CA LEU A 215 -26.54 1.48 13.09
C LEU A 215 -27.46 1.71 11.90
N ALA A 216 -27.68 2.97 11.50
CA ALA A 216 -28.48 3.30 10.33
C ALA A 216 -27.91 2.72 9.02
N ASN A 217 -26.57 2.67 8.89
CA ASN A 217 -25.92 2.03 7.75
C ASN A 217 -26.02 0.49 7.80
N VAL A 218 -25.84 -0.11 8.97
CA VAL A 218 -25.99 -1.57 9.17
C VAL A 218 -27.41 -2.02 8.78
N GLU A 219 -28.45 -1.25 9.11
CA GLU A 219 -29.84 -1.56 8.72
C GLU A 219 -30.04 -1.61 7.20
N GLN A 220 -29.25 -0.88 6.42
CA GLN A 220 -29.31 -0.89 4.96
C GLN A 220 -28.59 -2.09 4.30
N MET A 221 -27.78 -2.83 5.06
CA MET A 221 -27.00 -3.97 4.55
C MET A 221 -27.86 -5.23 4.40
N GLN A 222 -28.91 -5.14 3.60
CA GLN A 222 -29.84 -6.21 3.30
C GLN A 222 -30.27 -6.19 1.83
N GLY A 223 -30.93 -7.23 1.36
CA GLY A 223 -31.37 -7.36 -0.03
C GLY A 223 -30.18 -7.33 -0.99
N SER A 224 -30.14 -6.41 -1.93
CA SER A 224 -29.02 -6.29 -2.89
C SER A 224 -27.70 -5.86 -2.26
N LEU A 225 -27.69 -5.42 -1.00
CA LEU A 225 -26.50 -5.03 -0.23
C LEU A 225 -26.16 -6.05 0.88
N GLU A 226 -26.83 -7.18 0.94
CA GLU A 226 -26.63 -8.21 1.97
C GLU A 226 -25.17 -8.73 2.00
N SER A 227 -24.51 -8.77 0.84
CA SER A 227 -23.12 -9.20 0.71
C SER A 227 -22.09 -8.22 1.25
N LEU A 228 -22.49 -7.04 1.74
CA LEU A 228 -21.67 -6.21 2.61
C LEU A 228 -21.60 -6.87 3.99
N GLU A 229 -20.52 -7.59 4.27
CA GLU A 229 -20.38 -8.37 5.50
C GLU A 229 -19.66 -7.59 6.60
N TRP A 230 -18.73 -6.71 6.24
CA TRP A 230 -17.87 -6.00 7.19
C TRP A 230 -18.37 -4.58 7.46
N VAL A 231 -18.25 -4.16 8.72
CA VAL A 231 -18.57 -2.78 9.17
C VAL A 231 -17.34 -2.21 9.83
N LEU A 232 -16.68 -1.29 9.13
CA LEU A 232 -15.49 -0.61 9.63
C LEU A 232 -15.87 0.71 10.29
N LEU A 233 -15.75 0.76 11.62
CA LEU A 233 -15.78 1.98 12.42
C LEU A 233 -14.43 2.67 12.31
N ASP A 234 -14.36 3.72 11.51
CA ASP A 234 -13.16 4.50 11.25
C ASP A 234 -12.93 5.58 12.33
N ASP A 235 -11.98 6.50 12.12
CA ASP A 235 -11.60 7.58 13.02
C ASP A 235 -12.81 8.42 13.49
N GLY A 236 -12.86 8.77 14.77
CA GLY A 236 -13.88 9.61 15.39
C GLY A 236 -14.62 8.97 16.56
N TYR A 237 -14.44 7.69 16.82
CA TYR A 237 -15.08 7.00 17.95
C TYR A 237 -14.34 7.21 19.28
N GLN A 238 -13.03 7.38 19.24
CA GLN A 238 -12.16 7.54 20.39
C GLN A 238 -12.21 8.97 20.96
N ALA A 239 -11.98 9.09 22.26
CA ALA A 239 -11.93 10.39 22.93
C ALA A 239 -10.72 11.22 22.44
N PHE A 240 -9.53 10.59 22.38
CA PHE A 240 -8.28 11.22 21.96
C PHE A 240 -7.41 10.24 21.17
N MET A 241 -6.55 10.76 20.30
CA MET A 241 -5.52 9.95 19.65
C MET A 241 -4.57 9.39 20.72
N GLY A 242 -4.48 8.07 20.83
CA GLY A 242 -3.77 7.34 21.87
C GLY A 242 -4.67 6.59 22.86
N ASP A 243 -5.87 7.10 23.13
CA ASP A 243 -6.81 6.50 24.08
C ASP A 243 -7.86 5.63 23.36
N TRP A 244 -7.43 4.57 22.71
CA TRP A 244 -8.24 3.73 21.81
C TRP A 244 -9.37 2.98 22.50
N LEU A 245 -9.29 2.71 23.80
CA LEU A 245 -10.33 2.02 24.58
C LEU A 245 -11.37 2.98 25.18
N THR A 246 -11.14 4.29 25.09
CA THR A 246 -12.01 5.32 25.65
C THR A 246 -12.84 5.97 24.55
N PRO A 247 -14.18 5.81 24.56
CA PRO A 247 -15.05 6.38 23.54
C PRO A 247 -15.19 7.90 23.67
N SER A 248 -15.49 8.57 22.55
CA SER A 248 -15.95 9.96 22.56
C SER A 248 -17.41 10.07 23.00
N ASP A 249 -17.87 11.30 23.30
CA ASP A 249 -19.25 11.57 23.71
C ASP A 249 -20.29 11.13 22.67
N LYS A 250 -19.91 11.04 21.39
CA LYS A 250 -20.77 10.55 20.28
C LYS A 250 -21.07 9.05 20.38
N PHE A 251 -20.34 8.34 21.25
CA PHE A 251 -20.47 6.91 21.50
C PHE A 251 -20.78 6.65 22.99
N SER A 252 -21.70 7.40 23.54
CA SER A 252 -22.08 7.37 24.96
C SER A 252 -22.56 5.99 25.45
N GLY A 253 -23.08 5.13 24.55
CA GLY A 253 -23.40 3.74 24.83
C GLY A 253 -22.19 2.80 24.93
N GLY A 254 -21.00 3.29 24.58
CA GLY A 254 -19.75 2.53 24.52
C GLY A 254 -19.55 1.77 23.21
N VAL A 255 -18.30 1.76 22.74
CA VAL A 255 -17.94 1.08 21.48
C VAL A 255 -18.12 -0.44 21.59
N LYS A 256 -17.82 -1.05 22.74
CA LYS A 256 -18.06 -2.48 22.98
C LYS A 256 -19.52 -2.88 22.72
N GLN A 257 -20.49 -2.06 23.18
CA GLN A 257 -21.90 -2.32 22.95
C GLN A 257 -22.28 -2.18 21.45
N LEU A 258 -21.73 -1.17 20.77
CA LEU A 258 -21.94 -0.98 19.34
C LEU A 258 -21.41 -2.19 18.53
N ILE A 259 -20.20 -2.66 18.84
CA ILE A 259 -19.62 -3.87 18.22
C ILE A 259 -20.53 -5.10 18.43
N ALA A 260 -21.07 -5.26 19.66
CA ALA A 260 -22.02 -6.33 19.94
C ALA A 260 -23.31 -6.23 19.10
N GLN A 261 -23.82 -5.01 18.86
CA GLN A 261 -24.99 -4.76 18.00
C GLN A 261 -24.69 -5.09 16.53
N ILE A 262 -23.49 -4.70 16.03
CA ILE A 262 -23.05 -5.06 14.67
C ILE A 262 -23.01 -6.59 14.51
N ARG A 263 -22.44 -7.31 15.46
CA ARG A 263 -22.37 -8.78 15.44
C ARG A 263 -23.76 -9.41 15.52
N ALA A 264 -24.63 -8.87 16.34
CA ALA A 264 -26.03 -9.34 16.46
C ALA A 264 -26.81 -9.17 15.14
N SER A 265 -26.42 -8.23 14.28
CA SER A 265 -26.96 -8.07 12.92
C SER A 265 -26.36 -9.03 11.90
N GLY A 266 -25.49 -9.97 12.32
CA GLY A 266 -24.81 -10.92 11.44
C GLY A 266 -23.65 -10.33 10.64
N LYS A 267 -23.19 -9.12 11.00
CA LYS A 267 -22.08 -8.43 10.35
C LYS A 267 -20.78 -8.58 11.14
N LYS A 268 -19.64 -8.46 10.46
CA LYS A 268 -18.31 -8.58 11.03
C LYS A 268 -17.77 -7.20 11.40
N PRO A 269 -17.43 -6.95 12.66
CA PRO A 269 -16.94 -5.64 13.08
C PRO A 269 -15.46 -5.46 12.77
N ALA A 270 -15.13 -4.29 12.24
CA ALA A 270 -13.79 -3.80 12.04
C ALA A 270 -13.63 -2.43 12.72
N ILE A 271 -12.43 -2.10 13.17
CA ILE A 271 -12.14 -0.85 13.87
C ILE A 271 -10.83 -0.23 13.39
N TRP A 272 -10.81 1.10 13.37
CA TRP A 272 -9.64 1.91 13.04
C TRP A 272 -8.88 2.31 14.30
N LEU A 273 -7.55 2.36 14.21
CA LEU A 273 -6.68 3.02 15.19
C LEU A 273 -5.39 3.50 14.54
N ALA A 274 -4.73 4.48 15.16
CA ALA A 274 -3.42 4.99 14.77
C ALA A 274 -2.39 4.64 15.87
N PRO A 275 -1.84 3.42 15.87
CA PRO A 275 -1.21 2.85 17.07
C PRO A 275 0.14 3.47 17.44
N PHE A 276 0.75 4.24 16.55
CA PHE A 276 2.09 4.79 16.74
C PHE A 276 2.10 6.26 17.19
N ILE A 277 0.91 6.89 17.37
CA ILE A 277 0.82 8.30 17.72
C ILE A 277 -0.10 8.53 18.91
N ALA A 278 0.14 9.64 19.62
CA ALA A 278 -0.75 10.16 20.64
C ALA A 278 -0.75 11.69 20.65
N GLN A 279 -1.90 12.27 21.05
CA GLN A 279 -2.02 13.70 21.28
C GLN A 279 -1.82 14.05 22.75
N PRO A 280 -1.48 15.30 23.10
CA PRO A 280 -1.17 15.70 24.49
C PRO A 280 -2.30 15.52 25.50
N GLU A 281 -3.55 15.59 25.04
CA GLU A 281 -4.74 15.45 25.88
C GLU A 281 -5.03 14.00 26.25
N SER A 282 -4.41 13.04 25.57
CA SER A 282 -4.60 11.61 25.86
C SER A 282 -4.06 11.23 27.25
N GLU A 283 -4.69 10.24 27.86
CA GLU A 283 -4.25 9.71 29.15
C GLU A 283 -2.87 9.07 29.05
N ILE A 284 -2.62 8.34 27.95
CA ILE A 284 -1.33 7.68 27.69
C ILE A 284 -0.18 8.72 27.66
N PHE A 285 -0.37 9.86 26.99
CA PHE A 285 0.65 10.91 26.94
C PHE A 285 0.94 11.51 28.30
N ARG A 286 -0.10 11.79 29.10
CA ARG A 286 0.04 12.42 30.42
C ARG A 286 0.64 11.47 31.45
N LYS A 287 0.35 10.18 31.39
CA LYS A 287 0.81 9.19 32.35
C LYS A 287 2.18 8.63 32.05
N HIS A 288 2.53 8.53 30.75
CA HIS A 288 3.72 7.84 30.28
C HIS A 288 4.55 8.70 29.31
N PRO A 289 5.06 9.87 29.74
CA PRO A 289 5.89 10.70 28.88
C PRO A 289 7.23 10.03 28.48
N GLU A 290 7.64 9.00 29.21
CA GLU A 290 8.82 8.17 28.91
C GLU A 290 8.59 7.18 27.74
N TRP A 291 7.38 7.00 27.28
CA TRP A 291 7.03 6.09 26.17
C TRP A 291 7.18 6.72 24.79
N PHE A 292 7.63 7.96 24.72
CA PHE A 292 7.65 8.70 23.46
C PHE A 292 9.07 8.95 22.98
N VAL A 293 9.24 8.91 21.64
CA VAL A 293 10.48 9.23 20.94
C VAL A 293 10.92 10.65 21.25
N ARG A 294 12.23 10.88 21.32
CA ARG A 294 12.84 12.15 21.72
C ARG A 294 13.84 12.67 20.68
N HIS A 295 14.05 13.95 20.72
CA HIS A 295 15.21 14.60 20.12
C HIS A 295 16.52 14.23 20.86
N GLU A 296 17.67 14.51 20.27
CA GLU A 296 18.97 14.30 20.87
C GLU A 296 19.16 15.07 22.20
N ASP A 297 18.53 16.23 22.33
CA ASP A 297 18.54 17.03 23.57
C ASP A 297 17.61 16.49 24.67
N GLY A 298 16.91 15.40 24.39
CA GLY A 298 16.00 14.74 25.33
C GLY A 298 14.59 15.32 25.36
N THR A 299 14.26 16.35 24.58
CA THR A 299 12.89 16.85 24.47
C THR A 299 12.02 15.89 23.64
N LEU A 300 10.69 15.89 23.88
CA LEU A 300 9.77 15.03 23.16
C LEU A 300 9.67 15.45 21.69
N LEU A 301 9.77 14.47 20.79
CA LEU A 301 9.71 14.68 19.35
C LEU A 301 8.25 14.78 18.89
N LYS A 302 7.90 15.90 18.26
CA LYS A 302 6.64 16.04 17.55
C LYS A 302 6.79 15.60 16.11
N ALA A 303 5.75 14.99 15.54
CA ALA A 303 5.75 14.61 14.13
C ALA A 303 6.12 15.77 13.21
N GLU A 304 5.58 16.96 13.43
CA GLU A 304 5.82 18.17 12.63
C GLU A 304 7.28 18.66 12.63
N ASP A 305 8.07 18.25 13.62
CA ASP A 305 9.48 18.64 13.71
C ASP A 305 10.31 18.01 12.57
N ILE A 306 9.95 16.81 12.13
CA ILE A 306 10.71 16.02 11.15
C ILE A 306 9.92 15.58 9.92
N THR A 307 8.58 15.62 9.93
CA THR A 307 7.74 15.17 8.82
C THR A 307 6.39 15.91 8.80
N TYR A 308 5.40 15.35 8.10
CA TYR A 308 4.02 15.79 8.18
C TYR A 308 3.43 15.56 9.56
N GLY A 309 2.89 16.61 10.16
CA GLY A 309 2.49 16.62 11.57
C GLY A 309 1.19 15.88 11.90
N GLY A 310 0.43 15.46 10.88
CA GLY A 310 -0.86 14.80 11.06
C GLY A 310 -2.02 15.60 10.49
N TRP A 311 -3.19 14.96 10.30
CA TRP A 311 -4.36 15.57 9.64
C TRP A 311 -5.40 16.15 10.61
N ARG A 312 -5.40 15.73 11.89
CA ARG A 312 -6.25 16.28 12.95
C ARG A 312 -5.72 15.91 14.33
N CYS A 313 -6.20 16.58 15.36
CA CYS A 313 -5.81 16.34 16.76
C CYS A 313 -4.28 16.41 16.97
N THR A 314 -3.67 17.38 16.30
CA THR A 314 -2.23 17.67 16.40
C THR A 314 -1.94 18.59 17.61
N PRO A 315 -0.69 18.64 18.12
CA PRO A 315 0.48 17.91 17.62
C PRO A 315 0.43 16.41 17.94
N TRP A 316 1.03 15.60 17.08
CA TRP A 316 1.23 14.17 17.32
C TRP A 316 2.61 13.91 17.90
N TYR A 317 2.65 13.08 18.93
CA TYR A 317 3.88 12.53 19.50
C TYR A 317 3.98 11.06 19.15
N ILE A 318 5.20 10.56 18.98
CA ILE A 318 5.46 9.24 18.42
C ILE A 318 5.74 8.27 19.56
N LEU A 319 4.97 7.18 19.65
CA LEU A 319 5.23 6.09 20.58
C LEU A 319 6.53 5.37 20.23
N ASP A 320 7.36 5.16 21.23
CA ASP A 320 8.61 4.41 21.08
C ASP A 320 8.35 2.91 21.26
N THR A 321 8.10 2.24 20.17
CA THR A 321 7.83 0.80 20.13
C THR A 321 9.06 -0.08 20.35
N SER A 322 10.26 0.50 20.53
CA SER A 322 11.41 -0.22 21.06
C SER A 322 11.32 -0.45 22.58
N ASN A 323 10.42 0.28 23.27
CA ASN A 323 10.17 0.10 24.69
C ASN A 323 9.21 -1.08 24.93
N PRO A 324 9.60 -2.11 25.69
CA PRO A 324 8.74 -3.27 25.98
C PRO A 324 7.40 -2.92 26.62
N GLU A 325 7.33 -1.88 27.45
CA GLU A 325 6.07 -1.44 28.06
C GLU A 325 5.08 -0.90 27.02
N VAL A 326 5.58 -0.22 25.97
CA VAL A 326 4.76 0.24 24.84
C VAL A 326 4.25 -0.95 24.04
N GLN A 327 5.10 -1.98 23.82
CA GLN A 327 4.70 -3.22 23.15
C GLN A 327 3.59 -3.93 23.93
N GLU A 328 3.73 -4.07 25.24
CA GLU A 328 2.71 -4.66 26.10
C GLU A 328 1.39 -3.86 26.05
N HIS A 329 1.48 -2.53 26.05
CA HIS A 329 0.31 -1.64 25.94
C HIS A 329 -0.42 -1.88 24.60
N LEU A 330 0.29 -1.89 23.47
CA LEU A 330 -0.30 -2.13 22.15
C LEU A 330 -0.94 -3.52 22.05
N THR A 331 -0.26 -4.54 22.55
CA THR A 331 -0.80 -5.90 22.66
C THR A 331 -2.09 -5.92 23.49
N HIS A 332 -2.10 -5.25 24.65
CA HIS A 332 -3.26 -5.17 25.52
C HIS A 332 -4.46 -4.47 24.85
N VAL A 333 -4.24 -3.32 24.21
CA VAL A 333 -5.31 -2.57 23.53
C VAL A 333 -5.98 -3.44 22.45
N VAL A 334 -5.19 -4.02 21.54
CA VAL A 334 -5.70 -4.81 20.43
C VAL A 334 -6.34 -6.11 20.91
N LYS A 335 -5.74 -6.77 21.90
CA LYS A 335 -6.30 -7.99 22.52
C LYS A 335 -7.64 -7.70 23.19
N THR A 336 -7.78 -6.58 23.93
CA THR A 336 -9.05 -6.17 24.55
C THR A 336 -10.13 -5.97 23.49
N MET A 337 -9.82 -5.24 22.41
CA MET A 337 -10.77 -5.03 21.32
C MET A 337 -11.17 -6.36 20.64
N ARG A 338 -10.23 -7.27 20.44
CA ARG A 338 -10.51 -8.58 19.85
C ARG A 338 -11.33 -9.47 20.79
N GLU A 339 -10.84 -9.71 22.01
CA GLU A 339 -11.40 -10.72 22.91
C GLU A 339 -12.64 -10.23 23.64
N GLU A 340 -12.64 -8.98 24.10
CA GLU A 340 -13.75 -8.47 24.88
C GLU A 340 -14.81 -7.77 24.04
N TRP A 341 -14.42 -7.06 22.96
CA TRP A 341 -15.36 -6.37 22.09
C TRP A 341 -15.81 -7.27 20.92
N GLY A 342 -14.94 -8.18 20.46
CA GLY A 342 -15.22 -9.07 19.34
C GLY A 342 -14.88 -8.47 17.98
N VAL A 343 -13.89 -7.59 17.92
CA VAL A 343 -13.36 -7.03 16.66
C VAL A 343 -12.63 -8.10 15.87
N GLU A 344 -12.87 -8.15 14.56
CA GLU A 344 -12.31 -9.17 13.66
C GLU A 344 -11.35 -8.59 12.62
N LEU A 345 -11.28 -7.26 12.47
CA LEU A 345 -10.32 -6.56 11.61
C LEU A 345 -9.90 -5.23 12.24
N PHE A 346 -8.61 -4.95 12.20
CA PHE A 346 -8.00 -3.69 12.64
C PHE A 346 -7.44 -2.94 11.44
N LYS A 347 -7.97 -1.74 11.13
CA LYS A 347 -7.35 -0.80 10.21
C LYS A 347 -6.34 0.03 11.01
N LEU A 348 -5.07 -0.19 10.73
CA LEU A 348 -3.95 0.46 11.40
C LEU A 348 -3.47 1.62 10.53
N ASP A 349 -3.76 2.83 10.94
CA ASP A 349 -3.44 4.04 10.21
C ASP A 349 -2.27 4.80 10.83
N ALA A 350 -1.75 5.80 10.13
CA ALA A 350 -0.57 6.55 10.56
C ALA A 350 0.65 5.66 10.87
N ASN A 351 0.75 4.51 10.24
CA ASN A 351 1.81 3.54 10.49
C ASN A 351 3.20 4.08 10.12
N TYR A 352 3.29 4.93 9.10
CA TYR A 352 4.52 5.61 8.71
C TYR A 352 5.20 6.33 9.88
N TRP A 353 4.42 6.94 10.78
CA TRP A 353 4.95 7.66 11.94
C TRP A 353 5.71 6.77 12.91
N GLY A 354 5.42 5.48 12.94
CA GLY A 354 6.16 4.49 13.73
C GLY A 354 7.62 4.30 13.30
N THR A 355 7.97 4.71 12.07
CA THR A 355 9.35 4.62 11.53
C THR A 355 10.17 5.89 11.72
N LEU A 356 9.61 6.96 12.29
CA LEU A 356 10.30 8.24 12.37
C LEU A 356 11.58 8.15 13.20
N LYS A 357 12.63 8.83 12.70
CA LYS A 357 13.96 8.86 13.32
C LYS A 357 13.93 9.67 14.62
N GLY A 358 14.64 9.22 15.65
CA GLY A 358 14.77 9.90 16.93
C GLY A 358 15.41 9.02 17.99
N GLN A 359 15.66 9.59 19.17
CA GLN A 359 16.20 8.86 20.30
C GLN A 359 15.13 7.96 20.91
N ARG A 360 15.47 6.69 21.08
CA ARG A 360 14.56 5.62 21.52
C ARG A 360 15.08 4.95 22.81
N TYR A 361 14.20 4.19 23.44
CA TYR A 361 14.52 3.36 24.59
C TYR A 361 15.68 2.40 24.30
N GLN A 362 15.56 1.64 23.20
CA GLN A 362 16.65 0.79 22.72
C GLN A 362 17.59 1.63 21.84
N LYS A 363 18.84 1.77 22.30
CA LYS A 363 19.87 2.49 21.54
C LYS A 363 20.32 1.70 20.32
N GLY A 364 20.63 2.40 19.25
CA GLY A 364 21.14 1.80 18.02
C GLY A 364 20.08 1.03 17.20
N ILE A 365 18.80 1.17 17.55
CA ILE A 365 17.69 0.62 16.76
C ILE A 365 17.27 1.61 15.67
N THR A 366 16.95 1.10 14.49
CA THR A 366 16.39 1.92 13.41
C THR A 366 14.90 2.15 13.60
N GLY A 367 14.35 3.14 12.89
CA GLY A 367 12.90 3.35 12.82
C GLY A 367 12.17 2.15 12.22
N VAL A 368 12.77 1.47 11.25
CA VAL A 368 12.23 0.22 10.66
C VAL A 368 12.12 -0.88 11.71
N GLU A 369 13.18 -1.15 12.47
CA GLU A 369 13.16 -2.16 13.54
C GLU A 369 12.13 -1.83 14.61
N ALA A 370 12.10 -0.58 15.07
CA ALA A 370 11.14 -0.14 16.09
C ALA A 370 9.69 -0.30 15.60
N TYR A 371 9.39 0.11 14.37
CA TYR A 371 8.09 -0.09 13.74
C TYR A 371 7.69 -1.57 13.70
N ARG A 372 8.61 -2.46 13.27
CA ARG A 372 8.36 -3.89 13.20
C ARG A 372 8.06 -4.49 14.56
N LEU A 373 8.80 -4.12 15.61
CA LEU A 373 8.51 -4.54 17.00
C LEU A 373 7.09 -4.12 17.45
N GLY A 374 6.69 -2.90 17.13
CA GLY A 374 5.32 -2.42 17.39
C GLY A 374 4.26 -3.22 16.64
N MET A 375 4.49 -3.50 15.36
CA MET A 375 3.57 -4.31 14.55
C MET A 375 3.50 -5.77 15.01
N GLU A 376 4.60 -6.36 15.46
CA GLU A 376 4.63 -7.70 16.03
C GLU A 376 3.82 -7.77 17.34
N ALA A 377 3.94 -6.75 18.20
CA ALA A 377 3.14 -6.63 19.42
C ALA A 377 1.62 -6.51 19.09
N ILE A 378 1.27 -5.70 18.10
CA ILE A 378 -0.10 -5.58 17.59
C ILE A 378 -0.60 -6.93 17.04
N ALA A 379 0.21 -7.61 16.23
CA ALA A 379 -0.13 -8.90 15.66
C ALA A 379 -0.35 -9.97 16.74
N GLN A 380 0.43 -9.95 17.81
CA GLN A 380 0.24 -10.81 18.97
C GLN A 380 -1.13 -10.56 19.64
N GLY A 381 -1.52 -9.30 19.84
CA GLY A 381 -2.84 -8.92 20.38
C GLY A 381 -3.99 -9.28 19.44
N ALA A 382 -3.80 -9.08 18.14
CA ALA A 382 -4.80 -9.35 17.11
C ALA A 382 -5.08 -10.84 16.89
N GLY A 383 -4.09 -11.71 17.13
CA GLY A 383 -4.23 -13.15 16.89
C GLY A 383 -4.59 -13.44 15.43
N ASP A 384 -5.78 -14.00 15.22
CA ASP A 384 -6.33 -14.37 13.91
C ASP A 384 -7.16 -13.25 13.23
N ALA A 385 -7.39 -12.12 13.92
CA ALA A 385 -8.04 -10.96 13.32
C ALA A 385 -7.18 -10.37 12.19
N TRP A 386 -7.84 -9.79 11.20
CA TRP A 386 -7.19 -9.12 10.08
C TRP A 386 -6.45 -7.86 10.50
N LEU A 387 -5.29 -7.64 9.93
CA LEU A 387 -4.52 -6.39 10.03
C LEU A 387 -4.46 -5.72 8.66
N LEU A 388 -5.06 -4.55 8.55
CA LEU A 388 -5.02 -3.69 7.36
C LEU A 388 -4.11 -2.50 7.64
N GLY A 389 -2.96 -2.43 6.97
CA GLY A 389 -2.05 -1.28 7.04
C GLY A 389 -2.55 -0.10 6.21
N CYS A 390 -2.44 1.11 6.76
CA CYS A 390 -2.79 2.35 6.09
C CYS A 390 -1.80 3.46 6.46
N ASN A 391 -1.54 4.41 5.55
CA ASN A 391 -0.44 5.37 5.69
C ASN A 391 0.83 4.68 6.21
N ALA A 392 1.15 3.55 5.60
CA ALA A 392 2.17 2.65 6.09
C ALA A 392 3.48 2.78 5.32
N PRO A 393 4.60 2.51 5.97
CA PRO A 393 5.83 2.21 5.25
C PRO A 393 5.62 0.88 4.55
N MET A 394 5.95 0.81 3.25
CA MET A 394 5.57 -0.35 2.45
C MET A 394 6.40 -1.59 2.82
N TRP A 395 7.69 -1.60 2.56
CA TRP A 395 8.54 -2.77 2.84
C TRP A 395 8.73 -3.09 4.32
N PRO A 396 8.84 -2.11 5.23
CA PRO A 396 8.84 -2.43 6.66
C PRO A 396 7.60 -3.20 7.15
N SER A 397 6.49 -3.18 6.40
CA SER A 397 5.25 -3.90 6.73
C SER A 397 5.19 -5.34 6.19
N LEU A 398 6.17 -5.78 5.40
CA LEU A 398 6.21 -7.13 4.83
C LEU A 398 6.09 -8.22 5.89
N GLY A 399 5.14 -9.15 5.69
CA GLY A 399 4.85 -10.26 6.60
C GLY A 399 4.06 -9.88 7.87
N LEU A 400 3.73 -8.59 8.07
CA LEU A 400 3.10 -8.07 9.30
C LEU A 400 1.62 -7.69 9.13
N VAL A 401 1.13 -7.60 7.91
CA VAL A 401 -0.27 -7.25 7.61
C VAL A 401 -0.91 -8.27 6.67
N ASP A 402 -2.22 -8.44 6.78
CA ASP A 402 -3.02 -9.27 5.88
C ASP A 402 -3.46 -8.48 4.64
N ALA A 403 -3.69 -7.19 4.82
CA ALA A 403 -4.07 -6.26 3.76
C ALA A 403 -3.30 -4.95 3.87
N MET A 404 -3.13 -4.26 2.74
CA MET A 404 -2.42 -3.00 2.64
C MET A 404 -3.16 -2.02 1.75
N ARG A 405 -3.42 -0.83 2.28
CA ARG A 405 -3.83 0.32 1.51
C ARG A 405 -2.70 0.71 0.54
N VAL A 406 -3.00 0.78 -0.73
CA VAL A 406 -1.99 0.99 -1.79
C VAL A 406 -2.16 2.31 -2.53
N SER A 407 -3.13 3.13 -2.14
CA SER A 407 -3.42 4.43 -2.73
C SER A 407 -3.71 5.49 -1.68
N ASP A 408 -3.70 6.75 -2.08
CA ASP A 408 -4.15 7.90 -1.29
C ASP A 408 -5.66 7.79 -0.97
N ASP A 409 -6.13 8.66 -0.09
CA ASP A 409 -7.54 8.75 0.29
C ASP A 409 -8.41 9.14 -0.90
N VAL A 410 -9.53 8.44 -1.07
CA VAL A 410 -10.50 8.74 -2.12
C VAL A 410 -11.18 10.09 -1.84
N GLU A 411 -11.32 10.89 -2.89
CA GLU A 411 -12.14 12.08 -2.93
C GLU A 411 -13.03 12.04 -4.17
N ARG A 412 -14.25 12.57 -4.08
CA ARG A 412 -15.24 12.47 -5.15
C ARG A 412 -15.01 13.51 -6.24
N HIS A 413 -13.90 13.36 -7.00
CA HIS A 413 -13.58 14.15 -8.19
C HIS A 413 -12.58 13.43 -9.12
N ALA A 414 -12.60 13.81 -10.41
CA ALA A 414 -11.83 13.17 -11.48
C ALA A 414 -10.34 13.01 -11.18
N HIS A 415 -9.69 14.08 -10.77
CA HIS A 415 -8.24 14.06 -10.54
C HIS A 415 -7.85 13.00 -9.48
N ARG A 416 -8.64 12.89 -8.39
CA ARG A 416 -8.36 11.89 -7.35
C ARG A 416 -8.65 10.48 -7.84
N PHE A 417 -9.70 10.25 -8.59
CA PHE A 417 -9.99 8.95 -9.18
C PHE A 417 -8.88 8.48 -10.13
N GLU A 418 -8.31 9.40 -10.93
CA GLU A 418 -7.15 9.13 -11.78
C GLU A 418 -5.90 8.79 -10.96
N GLN A 419 -5.61 9.57 -9.93
CA GLN A 419 -4.47 9.34 -9.03
C GLN A 419 -4.55 7.96 -8.37
N ILE A 420 -5.70 7.63 -7.77
CA ILE A 420 -5.93 6.33 -7.11
C ILE A 420 -5.80 5.18 -8.11
N ALA A 421 -6.31 5.34 -9.34
CA ALA A 421 -6.17 4.33 -10.37
C ALA A 421 -4.70 4.01 -10.63
N LYS A 422 -3.87 5.01 -10.87
CA LYS A 422 -2.44 4.84 -11.14
C LYS A 422 -1.70 4.24 -9.96
N GLU A 423 -1.89 4.78 -8.76
CA GLU A 423 -1.28 4.27 -7.53
C GLU A 423 -1.61 2.79 -7.31
N THR A 424 -2.88 2.43 -7.44
CA THR A 424 -3.36 1.05 -7.24
C THR A 424 -2.85 0.12 -8.34
N PHE A 425 -2.92 0.53 -9.60
CA PHE A 425 -2.57 -0.33 -10.73
C PHE A 425 -1.09 -0.67 -10.76
N TYR A 426 -0.20 0.28 -10.45
CA TYR A 426 1.23 0.02 -10.33
C TYR A 426 1.59 -0.92 -9.17
N ARG A 427 0.73 -1.02 -8.15
CA ARG A 427 0.88 -1.94 -7.02
C ARG A 427 -0.01 -3.19 -7.10
N SER A 428 -0.82 -3.35 -8.15
CA SER A 428 -1.77 -4.47 -8.28
C SER A 428 -1.09 -5.84 -8.28
N TRP A 429 0.17 -5.93 -8.70
CA TRP A 429 0.97 -7.16 -8.66
C TRP A 429 1.19 -7.70 -7.24
N GLN A 430 1.12 -6.83 -6.23
CA GLN A 430 1.31 -7.19 -4.81
C GLN A 430 0.12 -7.98 -4.26
N HIS A 431 -1.05 -7.88 -4.94
CA HIS A 431 -2.28 -8.53 -4.51
C HIS A 431 -2.13 -10.05 -4.39
N ARG A 432 -2.44 -10.58 -3.20
CA ARG A 432 -2.36 -12.00 -2.82
C ARG A 432 -0.95 -12.61 -2.92
N LYS A 433 0.07 -11.79 -3.16
CA LYS A 433 1.49 -12.18 -3.14
C LYS A 433 2.21 -11.66 -1.91
N LEU A 434 1.98 -10.41 -1.54
CA LEU A 434 2.51 -9.77 -0.34
C LEU A 434 1.42 -9.54 0.71
N TRP A 435 0.28 -9.06 0.25
CA TRP A 435 -0.94 -8.74 1.01
C TRP A 435 -2.16 -8.71 0.09
N GLN A 436 -3.35 -8.61 0.67
CA GLN A 436 -4.54 -8.19 -0.08
C GLN A 436 -4.44 -6.68 -0.31
N ILE A 437 -4.56 -6.19 -1.54
CA ILE A 437 -4.54 -4.74 -1.76
C ILE A 437 -5.86 -4.11 -1.33
N ASP A 438 -5.78 -2.89 -0.81
CA ASP A 438 -6.92 -2.03 -0.54
C ASP A 438 -6.80 -0.76 -1.42
N PRO A 439 -7.65 -0.61 -2.45
CA PRO A 439 -7.65 0.54 -3.34
C PRO A 439 -8.38 1.76 -2.75
N ASP A 440 -8.71 1.71 -1.46
CA ASP A 440 -9.64 2.57 -0.77
C ASP A 440 -11.12 2.35 -1.13
N CYS A 441 -12.00 3.14 -0.55
CA CYS A 441 -13.44 2.91 -0.59
C CYS A 441 -14.09 3.21 -1.94
N ALA A 442 -15.10 2.41 -2.25
CA ALA A 442 -16.03 2.70 -3.33
C ALA A 442 -16.94 3.88 -2.94
N THR A 443 -16.84 4.98 -3.68
CA THR A 443 -17.66 6.19 -3.46
C THR A 443 -18.34 6.58 -4.76
N PHE A 444 -19.67 6.45 -4.82
CA PHE A 444 -20.49 6.70 -6.01
C PHE A 444 -21.66 7.65 -5.75
N THR A 445 -21.87 8.08 -4.50
CA THR A 445 -22.89 9.02 -4.08
C THR A 445 -22.23 10.35 -3.71
N SER A 446 -22.67 11.45 -4.33
CA SER A 446 -22.18 12.78 -3.97
C SER A 446 -22.67 13.18 -2.58
N LEU A 447 -21.81 13.89 -1.85
CA LEU A 447 -22.11 14.53 -0.57
C LEU A 447 -22.40 16.03 -0.80
N PRO A 448 -22.98 16.75 0.16
CA PRO A 448 -23.31 18.17 -0.01
C PRO A 448 -22.15 19.07 -0.49
N ASN A 449 -20.94 18.77 -0.02
CA ASN A 449 -19.73 19.57 -0.31
C ASN A 449 -18.72 18.85 -1.21
N GLN A 450 -19.05 17.66 -1.72
CA GLN A 450 -18.12 16.82 -2.48
C GLN A 450 -18.90 15.94 -3.45
N GLY A 451 -18.59 16.04 -4.73
CA GLY A 451 -19.27 15.24 -5.75
C GLY A 451 -18.54 15.23 -7.07
N ALA A 452 -18.75 14.18 -7.83
CA ALA A 452 -18.19 13.96 -9.16
C ALA A 452 -19.32 13.86 -10.20
N GLN A 453 -18.95 14.01 -11.47
CA GLN A 453 -19.87 13.76 -12.58
C GLN A 453 -20.09 12.25 -12.77
N ARG A 454 -21.18 11.90 -13.46
CA ARG A 454 -21.53 10.51 -13.74
C ARG A 454 -20.41 9.73 -14.39
N GLN A 455 -19.77 10.30 -15.41
CA GLN A 455 -18.66 9.69 -16.14
C GLN A 455 -17.45 9.43 -15.24
N GLU A 456 -17.17 10.32 -14.29
CA GLU A 456 -16.06 10.18 -13.34
C GLU A 456 -16.31 9.03 -12.35
N TYR A 457 -17.55 8.87 -11.89
CA TYR A 457 -17.95 7.69 -11.11
C TYR A 457 -17.92 6.39 -11.94
N GLU A 458 -18.22 6.46 -13.22
CA GLU A 458 -18.09 5.33 -14.15
C GLU A 458 -16.62 4.93 -14.37
N PHE A 459 -15.72 5.90 -14.41
CA PHE A 459 -14.29 5.62 -14.38
C PHE A 459 -13.89 4.91 -13.07
N HIS A 460 -14.27 5.47 -11.93
CA HIS A 460 -13.95 4.91 -10.60
C HIS A 460 -14.48 3.47 -10.43
N ARG A 461 -15.71 3.17 -10.86
CA ARG A 461 -16.23 1.79 -10.79
C ARG A 461 -15.41 0.79 -11.63
N ASN A 462 -14.87 1.22 -12.78
CA ASN A 462 -14.01 0.39 -13.62
C ASN A 462 -12.64 0.16 -12.97
N VAL A 463 -12.10 1.15 -12.26
CA VAL A 463 -10.89 1.00 -11.45
C VAL A 463 -11.10 -0.09 -10.39
N LEU A 464 -12.16 -0.01 -9.62
CA LEU A 464 -12.49 -1.00 -8.58
C LEU A 464 -12.77 -2.38 -9.16
N LEU A 465 -13.40 -2.47 -10.33
CA LEU A 465 -13.63 -3.72 -11.04
C LEU A 465 -12.30 -4.41 -11.41
N ALA A 466 -11.30 -3.63 -11.85
CA ALA A 466 -9.99 -4.15 -12.22
C ALA A 466 -9.12 -4.53 -11.00
N CYS A 467 -9.29 -3.87 -9.85
CA CYS A 467 -8.38 -4.03 -8.70
C CYS A 467 -8.41 -5.42 -8.06
N GLY A 468 -9.57 -6.03 -7.86
CA GLY A 468 -9.68 -7.14 -6.91
C GLY A 468 -9.57 -6.63 -5.46
N GLY A 469 -8.95 -7.34 -4.56
CA GLY A 469 -8.66 -6.87 -3.21
C GLY A 469 -9.88 -6.53 -2.34
N LEU A 470 -9.71 -5.64 -1.37
CA LEU A 470 -10.80 -5.19 -0.50
C LEU A 470 -11.84 -4.38 -1.29
N LEU A 471 -13.11 -4.53 -0.92
CA LEU A 471 -14.21 -3.73 -1.45
C LEU A 471 -15.04 -3.18 -0.29
N LEU A 472 -14.76 -1.95 0.11
CA LEU A 472 -15.52 -1.26 1.14
C LEU A 472 -16.28 -0.08 0.51
N SER A 473 -17.59 0.01 0.75
CA SER A 473 -18.34 1.20 0.38
C SER A 473 -18.06 2.34 1.36
N GLY A 474 -17.80 3.52 0.84
CA GLY A 474 -17.66 4.76 1.62
C GLY A 474 -18.88 5.69 1.50
N ASP A 475 -19.97 5.22 0.90
CA ASP A 475 -21.19 6.02 0.77
C ASP A 475 -22.09 5.89 2.01
N PRO A 476 -22.83 6.94 2.39
CA PRO A 476 -23.89 6.83 3.39
C PRO A 476 -25.04 5.98 2.81
N LEU A 477 -25.15 4.73 3.25
CA LEU A 477 -26.09 3.75 2.68
C LEU A 477 -27.58 4.17 2.80
N PRO A 478 -28.04 4.89 3.84
CA PRO A 478 -29.41 5.43 3.86
C PRO A 478 -29.73 6.39 2.71
N GLU A 479 -28.69 7.02 2.14
CA GLU A 479 -28.80 8.03 1.07
C GLU A 479 -28.24 7.52 -0.27
N ILE A 480 -27.92 6.23 -0.36
CA ILE A 480 -27.29 5.66 -1.55
C ILE A 480 -28.14 5.82 -2.80
N THR A 481 -27.57 6.36 -3.88
CA THR A 481 -28.29 6.53 -5.15
C THR A 481 -28.53 5.19 -5.85
N PRO A 482 -29.57 5.07 -6.72
CA PRO A 482 -29.79 3.85 -7.51
C PRO A 482 -28.57 3.43 -8.35
N PHE A 483 -27.84 4.41 -8.88
CA PHE A 483 -26.59 4.16 -9.61
C PHE A 483 -25.52 3.55 -8.72
N ALA A 484 -25.22 4.17 -7.58
CA ALA A 484 -24.24 3.70 -6.62
C ALA A 484 -24.56 2.28 -6.14
N LYS A 485 -25.84 2.03 -5.83
CA LYS A 485 -26.34 0.71 -5.42
C LYS A 485 -26.15 -0.34 -6.51
N SER A 486 -26.41 0.00 -7.77
CA SER A 486 -26.20 -0.89 -8.92
C SER A 486 -24.72 -1.20 -9.14
N CYS A 487 -23.84 -0.19 -9.07
CA CYS A 487 -22.40 -0.37 -9.20
C CYS A 487 -21.88 -1.29 -8.09
N LEU A 488 -22.23 -1.01 -6.85
CA LEU A 488 -21.79 -1.78 -5.70
C LEU A 488 -22.25 -3.24 -5.77
N ALA A 489 -23.53 -3.49 -6.15
CA ALA A 489 -24.05 -4.84 -6.32
C ALA A 489 -23.26 -5.66 -7.35
N LYS A 490 -22.90 -5.07 -8.50
CA LYS A 490 -22.10 -5.75 -9.53
C LYS A 490 -20.65 -5.98 -9.10
N LEU A 491 -20.05 -5.04 -8.37
CA LEU A 491 -18.72 -5.23 -7.78
C LEU A 491 -18.73 -6.36 -6.74
N MET A 492 -19.75 -6.46 -5.91
CA MET A 492 -19.89 -7.56 -4.94
C MET A 492 -20.04 -8.92 -5.63
N VAL A 493 -20.79 -9.00 -6.73
CA VAL A 493 -20.89 -10.23 -7.54
C VAL A 493 -19.52 -10.62 -8.09
N ARG A 494 -18.79 -9.64 -8.63
CA ARG A 494 -17.42 -9.88 -9.13
C ARG A 494 -16.51 -10.41 -8.01
N GLN A 495 -16.53 -9.79 -6.84
CA GLN A 495 -15.73 -10.23 -5.68
C GLN A 495 -16.09 -11.64 -5.19
N LYS A 496 -17.35 -11.99 -5.24
CA LYS A 496 -17.81 -13.35 -4.87
C LYS A 496 -17.27 -14.43 -5.82
N HIS A 497 -17.15 -14.12 -7.10
CA HIS A 497 -16.74 -15.09 -8.13
C HIS A 497 -15.23 -15.12 -8.38
N ASN A 498 -14.58 -13.96 -8.35
CA ASN A 498 -13.16 -13.85 -8.64
C ASN A 498 -12.57 -12.60 -7.97
N GLN A 499 -11.61 -12.76 -7.08
CA GLN A 499 -10.97 -11.67 -6.34
C GLN A 499 -9.57 -11.32 -6.87
N ASN A 500 -9.12 -11.94 -7.97
CA ASN A 500 -7.82 -11.63 -8.52
C ASN A 500 -7.81 -10.22 -9.13
N ALA A 501 -6.67 -9.54 -9.06
CA ALA A 501 -6.45 -8.29 -9.77
C ALA A 501 -6.31 -8.55 -11.28
N ALA A 502 -6.85 -7.66 -12.09
CA ALA A 502 -6.57 -7.66 -13.53
C ALA A 502 -5.10 -7.28 -13.76
N LYS A 503 -4.49 -7.87 -14.80
CA LYS A 503 -3.07 -7.70 -15.11
C LYS A 503 -2.88 -6.63 -16.18
N PHE A 504 -1.99 -5.70 -15.91
CA PHE A 504 -1.48 -4.77 -16.92
C PHE A 504 -0.21 -5.34 -17.55
N THR A 505 -0.09 -5.20 -18.86
CA THR A 505 1.07 -5.70 -19.64
C THR A 505 2.11 -4.63 -19.92
N ALA A 506 1.82 -3.38 -19.58
CA ALA A 506 2.70 -2.23 -19.79
C ALA A 506 2.47 -1.13 -18.74
N PHE A 507 3.44 -0.27 -18.58
CA PHE A 507 3.35 0.88 -17.64
C PHE A 507 2.37 1.97 -18.10
N SER A 508 1.83 1.89 -19.30
CA SER A 508 0.81 2.83 -19.79
C SER A 508 -0.52 2.74 -19.04
N LEU A 509 -0.80 1.62 -18.37
CA LEU A 509 -2.00 1.36 -17.57
C LEU A 509 -3.34 1.53 -18.32
N ASN A 510 -3.31 1.39 -19.66
CA ASN A 510 -4.50 1.61 -20.48
C ASN A 510 -5.39 0.36 -20.64
N HIS A 511 -4.81 -0.82 -20.53
CA HIS A 511 -5.52 -2.08 -20.71
C HIS A 511 -5.15 -3.08 -19.62
N ALA A 512 -6.14 -3.51 -18.87
CA ALA A 512 -6.02 -4.60 -17.91
C ALA A 512 -6.86 -5.79 -18.35
N PHE A 513 -6.32 -6.98 -18.18
CA PHE A 513 -6.94 -8.25 -18.53
C PHE A 513 -7.12 -9.14 -17.29
N LEU A 514 -8.27 -9.78 -17.18
CA LEU A 514 -8.56 -10.78 -16.16
C LEU A 514 -9.35 -11.93 -16.76
N LYS A 515 -8.88 -13.16 -16.59
CA LYS A 515 -9.71 -14.34 -16.80
C LYS A 515 -10.74 -14.41 -15.67
N LEU A 516 -11.96 -13.95 -15.96
CA LEU A 516 -13.02 -13.80 -14.97
C LEU A 516 -13.57 -15.16 -14.52
N THR A 517 -13.80 -16.04 -15.51
CA THR A 517 -14.17 -17.45 -15.34
C THR A 517 -13.39 -18.29 -16.36
N GLU A 518 -13.57 -19.61 -16.38
CA GLU A 518 -12.97 -20.46 -17.42
C GLU A 518 -13.41 -20.09 -18.84
N LYS A 519 -14.59 -19.47 -18.99
CA LYS A 519 -15.21 -19.15 -20.28
C LYS A 519 -15.24 -17.66 -20.61
N ASN A 520 -15.09 -16.80 -19.62
CA ASN A 520 -15.29 -15.37 -19.76
C ASN A 520 -14.01 -14.62 -19.42
N ASP A 521 -13.60 -13.78 -20.32
CA ASP A 521 -12.49 -12.85 -20.15
C ASP A 521 -13.04 -11.44 -19.90
N LEU A 522 -12.41 -10.71 -18.99
CA LEU A 522 -12.72 -9.31 -18.68
C LEU A 522 -11.58 -8.42 -19.14
N HIS A 523 -11.91 -7.44 -19.94
CA HIS A 523 -11.01 -6.37 -20.38
C HIS A 523 -11.47 -5.05 -19.76
N CYS A 524 -10.60 -4.43 -18.96
CA CYS A 524 -10.81 -3.09 -18.42
C CYS A 524 -9.92 -2.12 -19.20
N LEU A 525 -10.54 -1.14 -19.83
CA LEU A 525 -9.90 -0.17 -20.71
C LEU A 525 -9.96 1.22 -20.11
N PHE A 526 -8.85 1.96 -20.17
CA PHE A 526 -8.72 3.28 -19.54
C PHE A 526 -8.10 4.28 -20.52
N ASN A 527 -8.69 5.46 -20.59
CA ASN A 527 -8.12 6.64 -21.24
C ASN A 527 -7.90 7.73 -20.19
N TYR A 528 -6.66 8.19 -20.09
CA TYR A 528 -6.26 9.28 -19.19
C TYR A 528 -5.96 10.58 -19.96
N ASP A 529 -5.98 10.52 -21.31
CA ASP A 529 -5.68 11.68 -22.15
C ASP A 529 -6.90 12.58 -22.26
N GLY A 530 -6.75 13.84 -21.85
CA GLY A 530 -7.81 14.84 -21.90
C GLY A 530 -8.18 15.33 -23.31
N GLN A 531 -7.39 14.98 -24.34
CA GLN A 531 -7.53 15.56 -25.68
C GLN A 531 -7.66 14.55 -26.80
N GLN A 532 -7.19 13.31 -26.61
CA GLN A 532 -7.14 12.29 -27.66
C GLN A 532 -8.02 11.10 -27.35
N ASP A 533 -8.68 10.63 -28.39
CA ASP A 533 -9.33 9.32 -28.37
C ASP A 533 -8.28 8.21 -28.24
N LYS A 534 -8.68 7.11 -27.63
CA LYS A 534 -7.85 5.92 -27.52
C LYS A 534 -8.56 4.71 -28.11
N GLU A 535 -7.97 4.13 -29.13
CA GLU A 535 -8.44 2.89 -29.77
C GLU A 535 -7.82 1.67 -29.09
N PHE A 536 -8.60 0.60 -28.99
CA PHE A 536 -8.21 -0.69 -28.45
C PHE A 536 -8.63 -1.81 -29.39
N THR A 537 -7.72 -2.74 -29.63
CA THR A 537 -7.98 -4.00 -30.30
C THR A 537 -7.92 -5.12 -29.28
N LEU A 538 -9.05 -5.77 -29.05
CA LEU A 538 -9.17 -6.90 -28.13
C LEU A 538 -9.16 -8.20 -28.93
N ILE A 539 -8.47 -9.21 -28.40
CA ILE A 539 -8.29 -10.50 -29.07
C ILE A 539 -8.74 -11.62 -28.13
N SER A 540 -9.49 -12.58 -28.66
CA SER A 540 -9.86 -13.83 -27.99
C SER A 540 -9.31 -15.01 -28.78
N ASP A 541 -8.96 -16.10 -28.10
CA ASP A 541 -8.44 -17.33 -28.70
C ASP A 541 -9.44 -18.01 -29.66
N THR A 542 -10.72 -17.83 -29.38
CA THR A 542 -11.82 -18.38 -30.18
C THR A 542 -12.85 -17.29 -30.51
N PRO A 543 -13.68 -17.45 -31.57
CA PRO A 543 -14.78 -16.52 -31.81
C PRO A 543 -15.75 -16.49 -30.62
N VAL A 544 -16.00 -15.30 -30.07
CA VAL A 544 -16.86 -15.03 -28.90
C VAL A 544 -17.75 -13.83 -29.18
N HIS A 545 -18.85 -13.72 -28.46
CA HIS A 545 -19.59 -12.47 -28.37
C HIS A 545 -18.98 -11.55 -27.33
N TRP A 546 -18.96 -10.24 -27.63
CA TRP A 546 -18.43 -9.18 -26.77
C TRP A 546 -19.60 -8.39 -26.17
N TYR A 547 -19.55 -8.15 -24.85
CA TYR A 547 -20.60 -7.47 -24.08
C TYR A 547 -20.02 -6.36 -23.24
N ASP A 548 -20.79 -5.28 -23.08
CA ASP A 548 -20.51 -4.31 -22.00
C ASP A 548 -20.77 -4.96 -20.64
N TYR A 549 -19.80 -4.91 -19.74
CA TYR A 549 -19.90 -5.54 -18.42
C TYR A 549 -21.02 -4.95 -17.58
N TRP A 550 -21.22 -3.63 -17.65
CA TRP A 550 -22.16 -2.92 -16.78
C TRP A 550 -23.59 -2.99 -17.27
N THR A 551 -23.83 -2.88 -18.57
CA THR A 551 -25.18 -2.90 -19.16
C THR A 551 -25.62 -4.28 -19.60
N GLN A 552 -24.69 -5.19 -19.82
CA GLN A 552 -24.90 -6.50 -20.45
C GLN A 552 -25.39 -6.38 -21.90
N GLU A 553 -25.21 -5.22 -22.52
CA GLU A 553 -25.49 -5.00 -23.93
C GLU A 553 -24.47 -5.73 -24.79
N ARG A 554 -24.96 -6.40 -25.84
CA ARG A 554 -24.10 -7.06 -26.80
C ARG A 554 -23.47 -6.04 -27.75
N LEU A 555 -22.14 -6.07 -27.88
CA LEU A 555 -21.37 -5.11 -28.64
C LEU A 555 -20.94 -5.64 -30.01
N SER A 556 -20.96 -6.96 -30.25
CA SER A 556 -20.63 -7.60 -31.54
C SER A 556 -21.84 -8.29 -32.11
N ASP A 557 -22.15 -8.04 -33.39
CA ASP A 557 -23.30 -8.66 -34.06
C ASP A 557 -23.13 -10.18 -34.18
N GLU A 558 -21.93 -10.63 -34.56
CA GLU A 558 -21.55 -12.04 -34.69
C GLU A 558 -20.39 -12.38 -33.77
N PRO A 559 -20.20 -13.66 -33.43
CA PRO A 559 -19.01 -14.09 -32.70
C PRO A 559 -17.74 -13.76 -33.49
N CYS A 560 -16.77 -13.09 -32.89
CA CYS A 560 -15.52 -12.73 -33.53
C CYS A 560 -14.34 -12.87 -32.55
N GLN A 561 -13.14 -13.13 -33.11
CA GLN A 561 -11.91 -13.20 -32.35
C GLN A 561 -11.29 -11.84 -32.10
N LEU A 562 -11.61 -10.86 -32.94
CA LEU A 562 -11.06 -9.52 -32.87
C LEU A 562 -12.19 -8.51 -32.71
N PHE A 563 -12.10 -7.68 -31.68
CA PHE A 563 -13.05 -6.61 -31.41
C PHE A 563 -12.33 -5.28 -31.24
N VAL A 564 -12.72 -4.28 -32.01
CA VAL A 564 -12.16 -2.92 -31.97
C VAL A 564 -13.14 -2.00 -31.25
N THR A 565 -12.64 -1.23 -30.30
CA THR A 565 -13.42 -0.24 -29.57
C THR A 565 -12.59 1.00 -29.29
N GLN A 566 -13.25 2.10 -28.94
CA GLN A 566 -12.61 3.39 -28.71
C GLN A 566 -13.15 4.01 -27.41
N LEU A 567 -12.29 4.71 -26.71
CA LEU A 567 -12.61 5.61 -25.60
C LEU A 567 -12.41 7.06 -26.04
N ASN A 568 -13.39 7.90 -25.78
CA ASN A 568 -13.31 9.33 -26.07
C ASN A 568 -12.25 10.01 -25.16
N PRO A 569 -11.84 11.26 -25.51
CA PRO A 569 -10.96 12.04 -24.66
C PRO A 569 -11.53 12.27 -23.26
N GLY A 570 -10.64 12.54 -22.32
CA GLY A 570 -10.97 12.76 -20.92
C GLY A 570 -10.79 11.50 -20.09
N LEU A 571 -11.12 11.59 -18.81
CA LEU A 571 -11.08 10.45 -17.91
C LEU A 571 -12.21 9.48 -18.24
N ASN A 572 -11.91 8.46 -19.01
CA ASN A 572 -12.86 7.48 -19.53
C ASN A 572 -12.41 6.04 -19.29
N ALA A 573 -13.37 5.16 -19.09
CA ALA A 573 -13.12 3.74 -18.98
C ALA A 573 -14.30 2.91 -19.51
N LYS A 574 -13.98 1.72 -20.02
CA LYS A 574 -14.94 0.66 -20.37
C LYS A 574 -14.53 -0.66 -19.76
N ALA A 575 -15.50 -1.46 -19.41
CA ALA A 575 -15.30 -2.87 -19.07
C ALA A 575 -16.06 -3.73 -20.07
N ILE A 576 -15.34 -4.63 -20.74
CA ILE A 576 -15.88 -5.50 -21.78
C ILE A 576 -15.64 -6.95 -21.35
N VAL A 577 -16.65 -7.78 -21.48
CA VAL A 577 -16.59 -9.20 -21.13
C VAL A 577 -16.96 -10.06 -22.34
N THR A 578 -16.24 -11.18 -22.47
CA THR A 578 -16.56 -12.20 -23.49
C THR A 578 -17.58 -13.22 -22.96
N ALA A 579 -18.41 -13.79 -23.87
CA ALA A 579 -19.31 -14.89 -23.55
C ALA A 579 -19.54 -15.82 -24.76
#